data_cd7263f81a6d93198ba52e4adf00115a
#
_entry.id   cd7263f81a6d93198ba52e4adf00115a
#
_cell.length_a   1.000
_cell.length_b   1.000
_cell.length_c   1.000
_cell.angle_alpha   90.00
_cell.angle_beta   90.00
_cell.angle_gamma   90.00
#
_symmetry.space_group_name_H-M   'P 1'
#
loop_
_entity.id
_entity.type
_entity.pdbx_description
1 polymer ?
#
loop_
_entity_poly.entity_id
_entity_poly.type
_entity_poly.pdbx_seq_one_letter_code
_entity_poly.pdbx_strand_id
1 'polypeptide(L)'
;MNNHRLMQRDLAVLWHPCTQMHDHEQIPIVPIAKASGVWLTDFDGKRYVDAISSWWVNIWGHANPHINNAIKEQLDTLEHLILAGFSHEPIVTLSEKLLALAPKGLARCFYADNGSAAIEVALKMSMHFWHNQGETAKTRFVSLSGSYHGETLGALSVTDIPLFSQTYASLLTQQYRVPSPDWTQAPDGVTPEAFARQQFLAMETLLAEKHPEICAVIVEPLIQGAAGMKMYHPVYLQLLRAACDKYGVHLIADEIAVGFARTGTFFACEQAHICPDFLCLSKALTAGYL
;
A
#
# COMPACT_ATOMS: atom_id res chain seq x y z
N MET A 1 -17.49 -13.13 -30.14
CA MET A 1 -17.04 -13.75 -28.89
C MET A 1 -18.21 -13.68 -27.93
N ASN A 2 -18.49 -14.69 -27.12
CA ASN A 2 -19.48 -14.65 -26.03
C ASN A 2 -18.82 -15.08 -24.72
N ASN A 3 -19.50 -14.86 -23.60
CA ASN A 3 -18.98 -15.16 -22.26
C ASN A 3 -18.52 -16.60 -22.12
N HIS A 4 -19.35 -17.58 -22.51
CA HIS A 4 -19.05 -18.99 -22.36
C HIS A 4 -17.74 -19.41 -23.06
N ARG A 5 -17.56 -19.00 -24.31
CA ARG A 5 -16.35 -19.34 -25.08
C ARG A 5 -15.08 -18.71 -24.47
N LEU A 6 -15.18 -17.47 -23.95
CA LEU A 6 -14.02 -16.84 -23.31
C LEU A 6 -13.68 -17.51 -21.99
N MET A 7 -14.69 -17.82 -21.16
CA MET A 7 -14.49 -18.55 -19.90
C MET A 7 -13.75 -19.88 -20.08
N GLN A 8 -14.17 -20.68 -21.09
CA GLN A 8 -13.50 -21.96 -21.39
C GLN A 8 -12.03 -21.77 -21.76
N ARG A 9 -11.72 -20.74 -22.54
CA ARG A 9 -10.33 -20.44 -22.93
C ARG A 9 -9.51 -19.91 -21.75
N ASP A 10 -10.10 -19.07 -20.93
CA ASP A 10 -9.50 -18.47 -19.75
C ASP A 10 -9.08 -19.54 -18.75
N LEU A 11 -10.02 -20.38 -18.31
CA LEU A 11 -9.77 -21.45 -17.35
C LEU A 11 -8.77 -22.51 -17.85
N ALA A 12 -8.56 -22.61 -19.17
CA ALA A 12 -7.58 -23.52 -19.73
C ALA A 12 -6.12 -23.01 -19.63
N VAL A 13 -5.90 -21.70 -19.44
CA VAL A 13 -4.58 -21.09 -19.58
C VAL A 13 -4.22 -20.09 -18.47
N LEU A 14 -5.18 -19.62 -17.67
CA LEU A 14 -4.96 -18.65 -16.62
C LEU A 14 -5.10 -19.27 -15.23
N TRP A 15 -4.21 -18.86 -14.33
CA TRP A 15 -4.34 -19.07 -12.90
C TRP A 15 -4.69 -17.75 -12.25
N HIS A 16 -5.93 -17.63 -11.78
CA HIS A 16 -6.44 -16.39 -11.21
C HIS A 16 -5.84 -16.13 -9.81
N PRO A 17 -5.35 -14.90 -9.54
CA PRO A 17 -4.84 -14.53 -8.23
C PRO A 17 -5.98 -14.38 -7.21
N CYS A 18 -5.66 -14.60 -5.93
CA CYS A 18 -6.57 -14.39 -4.80
C CYS A 18 -7.90 -15.16 -4.88
N THR A 19 -7.94 -16.24 -5.64
CA THR A 19 -9.11 -17.12 -5.81
C THR A 19 -8.69 -18.59 -5.77
N GLN A 20 -9.64 -19.48 -5.46
CA GLN A 20 -9.45 -20.90 -5.66
C GLN A 20 -9.96 -21.27 -7.06
N MET A 21 -9.11 -21.85 -7.90
CA MET A 21 -9.50 -22.23 -9.27
C MET A 21 -10.70 -23.20 -9.28
N HIS A 22 -10.79 -24.08 -8.28
CA HIS A 22 -11.92 -25.00 -8.11
C HIS A 22 -13.26 -24.27 -7.88
N ASP A 23 -13.24 -23.09 -7.26
CA ASP A 23 -14.47 -22.32 -7.01
C ASP A 23 -15.11 -21.84 -8.31
N HIS A 24 -14.33 -21.69 -9.40
CA HIS A 24 -14.86 -21.29 -10.71
C HIS A 24 -15.76 -22.33 -11.38
N GLU A 25 -15.84 -23.56 -10.85
CA GLU A 25 -16.84 -24.54 -11.23
C GLU A 25 -18.26 -24.15 -10.78
N GLN A 26 -18.36 -23.43 -9.66
CA GLN A 26 -19.63 -23.00 -9.05
C GLN A 26 -19.86 -21.49 -9.15
N ILE A 27 -18.77 -20.70 -9.05
CA ILE A 27 -18.78 -19.25 -9.15
C ILE A 27 -18.06 -18.87 -10.45
N PRO A 28 -18.77 -18.79 -11.58
CA PRO A 28 -18.14 -18.57 -12.86
C PRO A 28 -17.48 -17.20 -12.93
N ILE A 29 -16.30 -17.11 -13.57
CA ILE A 29 -15.65 -15.84 -13.88
C ILE A 29 -16.56 -15.00 -14.80
N VAL A 30 -16.40 -13.68 -14.74
CA VAL A 30 -17.18 -12.75 -15.57
C VAL A 30 -16.25 -12.15 -16.64
N PRO A 31 -16.35 -12.59 -17.91
CA PRO A 31 -15.53 -12.08 -19.01
C PRO A 31 -15.92 -10.65 -19.38
N ILE A 32 -15.08 -9.68 -19.11
CA ILE A 32 -15.35 -8.27 -19.41
C ILE A 32 -14.83 -7.93 -20.82
N ALA A 33 -15.70 -7.38 -21.65
CA ALA A 33 -15.40 -6.94 -23.01
C ALA A 33 -14.93 -5.48 -23.08
N LYS A 34 -15.50 -4.62 -22.24
CA LYS A 34 -15.16 -3.19 -22.19
C LYS A 34 -15.60 -2.57 -20.87
N ALA A 35 -15.00 -1.42 -20.57
CA ALA A 35 -15.35 -0.65 -19.39
C ALA A 35 -15.38 0.86 -19.71
N SER A 36 -16.18 1.63 -18.97
CA SER A 36 -16.21 3.09 -19.09
C SER A 36 -16.78 3.69 -17.79
N GLY A 37 -16.08 4.67 -17.20
CA GLY A 37 -16.45 5.21 -15.89
C GLY A 37 -16.49 4.12 -14.84
N VAL A 38 -17.61 3.93 -14.18
CA VAL A 38 -17.82 2.88 -13.17
C VAL A 38 -18.38 1.57 -13.74
N TRP A 39 -18.65 1.52 -15.05
CA TRP A 39 -19.35 0.41 -15.68
C TRP A 39 -18.42 -0.56 -16.37
N LEU A 40 -18.55 -1.84 -16.03
CA LEU A 40 -18.00 -2.97 -16.76
C LEU A 40 -19.10 -3.56 -17.64
N THR A 41 -18.77 -3.98 -18.85
CA THR A 41 -19.71 -4.65 -19.78
C THR A 41 -19.10 -5.95 -20.25
N ASP A 42 -19.79 -7.05 -20.08
CA ASP A 42 -19.35 -8.37 -20.55
C ASP A 42 -19.59 -8.59 -22.07
N PHE A 43 -19.17 -9.73 -22.60
CA PHE A 43 -19.32 -10.06 -24.01
C PHE A 43 -20.76 -10.34 -24.44
N ASP A 44 -21.66 -10.58 -23.51
CA ASP A 44 -23.10 -10.77 -23.79
C ASP A 44 -23.90 -9.47 -23.58
N GLY A 45 -23.20 -8.38 -23.24
CA GLY A 45 -23.78 -7.03 -23.12
C GLY A 45 -24.33 -6.69 -21.73
N LYS A 46 -24.21 -7.58 -20.75
CA LYS A 46 -24.62 -7.31 -19.37
C LYS A 46 -23.65 -6.32 -18.70
N ARG A 47 -24.20 -5.41 -17.92
CA ARG A 47 -23.45 -4.37 -17.22
C ARG A 47 -23.35 -4.64 -15.72
N TYR A 48 -22.18 -4.29 -15.19
CA TYR A 48 -21.85 -4.40 -13.77
C TYR A 48 -21.25 -3.08 -13.28
N VAL A 49 -21.48 -2.71 -12.03
CA VAL A 49 -20.76 -1.60 -11.39
C VAL A 49 -19.48 -2.12 -10.76
N ASP A 50 -18.36 -1.52 -11.08
CA ASP A 50 -17.10 -1.75 -10.38
C ASP A 50 -17.09 -0.96 -9.05
N ALA A 51 -17.80 -1.49 -8.05
CA ALA A 51 -18.00 -0.83 -6.78
C ALA A 51 -16.74 -0.77 -5.89
N ILE A 52 -15.72 -1.57 -6.22
CA ILE A 52 -14.45 -1.58 -5.49
C ILE A 52 -13.32 -0.89 -6.27
N SER A 53 -13.66 -0.25 -7.42
CA SER A 53 -12.69 0.43 -8.30
C SER A 53 -11.49 -0.46 -8.63
N SER A 54 -11.74 -1.75 -8.97
CA SER A 54 -10.70 -2.79 -9.26
C SER A 54 -9.60 -2.80 -8.19
N TRP A 55 -10.00 -2.96 -6.92
CA TRP A 55 -9.14 -2.86 -5.73
C TRP A 55 -8.49 -1.48 -5.53
N TRP A 56 -9.35 -0.44 -5.61
CA TRP A 56 -9.02 0.94 -5.27
C TRP A 56 -8.04 1.63 -6.21
N VAL A 57 -7.83 1.11 -7.43
CA VAL A 57 -6.90 1.70 -8.39
C VAL A 57 -7.57 2.71 -9.33
N ASN A 58 -8.81 2.48 -9.75
CA ASN A 58 -9.52 3.26 -10.78
C ASN A 58 -10.22 4.49 -10.19
N ILE A 59 -9.49 5.47 -9.67
CA ILE A 59 -10.07 6.67 -9.04
C ILE A 59 -10.74 7.62 -10.04
N TRP A 60 -10.36 7.57 -11.34
CA TRP A 60 -10.93 8.39 -12.40
C TRP A 60 -11.88 7.62 -13.32
N GLY A 61 -12.22 6.40 -12.96
CA GLY A 61 -13.02 5.48 -13.76
C GLY A 61 -12.26 4.85 -14.93
N HIS A 62 -12.86 3.80 -15.47
CA HIS A 62 -12.30 3.06 -16.59
C HIS A 62 -12.31 3.88 -17.89
N ALA A 63 -11.31 3.63 -18.74
CA ALA A 63 -11.16 4.21 -20.06
C ALA A 63 -11.22 5.74 -20.09
N ASN A 64 -10.60 6.41 -19.10
CA ASN A 64 -10.57 7.87 -19.03
C ASN A 64 -9.89 8.44 -20.30
N PRO A 65 -10.59 9.27 -21.09
CA PRO A 65 -10.06 9.75 -22.36
C PRO A 65 -8.86 10.66 -22.24
N HIS A 66 -8.76 11.45 -21.16
CA HIS A 66 -7.60 12.32 -20.92
C HIS A 66 -6.34 11.50 -20.70
N ILE A 67 -6.41 10.48 -19.81
CA ILE A 67 -5.28 9.60 -19.52
C ILE A 67 -4.91 8.78 -20.76
N ASN A 68 -5.91 8.19 -21.44
CA ASN A 68 -5.68 7.41 -22.65
C ASN A 68 -4.96 8.21 -23.74
N ASN A 69 -5.34 9.48 -23.94
CA ASN A 69 -4.70 10.33 -24.94
C ASN A 69 -3.27 10.70 -24.56
N ALA A 70 -3.02 11.06 -23.28
CA ALA A 70 -1.67 11.35 -22.81
C ALA A 70 -0.73 10.14 -22.97
N ILE A 71 -1.22 8.92 -22.70
CA ILE A 71 -0.43 7.69 -22.91
C ILE A 71 -0.12 7.49 -24.40
N LYS A 72 -1.10 7.67 -25.30
CA LYS A 72 -0.89 7.55 -26.75
C LYS A 72 0.15 8.53 -27.27
N GLU A 73 0.07 9.79 -26.85
CA GLU A 73 1.03 10.83 -27.22
C GLU A 73 2.46 10.49 -26.70
N GLN A 74 2.56 9.97 -25.48
CA GLN A 74 3.85 9.59 -24.90
C GLN A 74 4.47 8.37 -25.59
N LEU A 75 3.66 7.39 -26.04
CA LEU A 75 4.14 6.21 -26.75
C LEU A 75 4.81 6.56 -28.09
N ASP A 76 4.36 7.62 -28.76
CA ASP A 76 4.96 8.12 -30.00
C ASP A 76 6.31 8.83 -29.77
N THR A 77 6.67 9.12 -28.51
CA THR A 77 7.88 9.85 -28.15
C THR A 77 8.92 8.93 -27.45
N LEU A 78 8.52 8.31 -26.35
CA LEU A 78 9.39 7.46 -25.54
C LEU A 78 8.53 6.60 -24.59
N GLU A 79 8.50 5.29 -24.81
CA GLU A 79 7.73 4.33 -24.02
C GLU A 79 8.45 3.92 -22.74
N HIS A 80 9.79 3.75 -22.80
CA HIS A 80 10.60 3.31 -21.67
C HIS A 80 12.04 3.80 -21.79
N LEU A 81 12.63 4.16 -20.64
CA LEU A 81 14.06 4.43 -20.50
C LEU A 81 14.52 4.03 -19.09
N ILE A 82 15.66 3.33 -19.02
CA ILE A 82 16.32 3.04 -17.75
C ILE A 82 16.76 4.33 -17.05
N LEU A 83 16.46 4.48 -15.76
CA LEU A 83 16.84 5.67 -14.97
C LEU A 83 18.28 5.62 -14.42
N ALA A 84 19.02 4.53 -14.65
CA ALA A 84 20.41 4.41 -14.22
C ALA A 84 21.34 5.30 -15.07
N GLY A 85 21.43 6.57 -14.71
CA GLY A 85 22.23 7.58 -15.41
C GLY A 85 21.48 8.31 -16.54
N PHE A 86 20.23 7.99 -16.80
CA PHE A 86 19.37 8.66 -17.76
C PHE A 86 18.18 9.33 -17.08
N SER A 87 17.52 10.25 -17.77
CA SER A 87 16.33 10.93 -17.29
C SER A 87 15.43 11.35 -18.47
N HIS A 88 14.16 11.67 -18.18
CA HIS A 88 13.21 12.20 -19.15
C HIS A 88 12.20 13.11 -18.46
N GLU A 89 11.62 14.02 -19.23
CA GLU A 89 10.70 15.06 -18.73
C GLU A 89 9.51 14.54 -17.93
N PRO A 90 8.75 13.50 -18.36
CA PRO A 90 7.61 13.02 -17.61
C PRO A 90 7.94 12.58 -16.18
N ILE A 91 9.10 11.89 -15.95
CA ILE A 91 9.46 11.41 -14.61
C ILE A 91 9.88 12.57 -13.70
N VAL A 92 10.57 13.58 -14.24
CA VAL A 92 10.96 14.78 -13.47
C VAL A 92 9.71 15.55 -13.06
N THR A 93 8.83 15.84 -14.01
CA THR A 93 7.56 16.54 -13.75
C THR A 93 6.67 15.80 -12.74
N LEU A 94 6.58 14.48 -12.84
CA LEU A 94 5.83 13.67 -11.87
C LEU A 94 6.45 13.79 -10.47
N SER A 95 7.78 13.69 -10.37
CA SER A 95 8.49 13.79 -9.08
C SER A 95 8.30 15.16 -8.44
N GLU A 96 8.39 16.25 -9.21
CA GLU A 96 8.17 17.61 -8.74
C GLU A 96 6.74 17.80 -8.20
N LYS A 97 5.73 17.30 -8.94
CA LYS A 97 4.33 17.36 -8.51
C LYS A 97 4.06 16.54 -7.25
N LEU A 98 4.62 15.33 -7.16
CA LEU A 98 4.49 14.49 -5.96
C LEU A 98 5.12 15.15 -4.74
N LEU A 99 6.34 15.69 -4.88
CA LEU A 99 7.04 16.38 -3.78
C LEU A 99 6.33 17.68 -3.35
N ALA A 100 5.72 18.40 -4.29
CA ALA A 100 4.93 19.59 -3.97
C ALA A 100 3.67 19.28 -3.13
N LEU A 101 3.11 18.08 -3.27
CA LEU A 101 1.93 17.62 -2.54
C LEU A 101 2.29 16.84 -1.27
N ALA A 102 3.49 16.26 -1.21
CA ALA A 102 3.93 15.42 -0.11
C ALA A 102 4.14 16.23 1.20
N PRO A 103 4.06 15.59 2.38
CA PRO A 103 4.46 16.21 3.63
C PRO A 103 5.87 16.82 3.55
N LYS A 104 6.02 18.03 4.07
CA LYS A 104 7.30 18.76 4.05
C LYS A 104 8.38 17.98 4.80
N GLY A 105 9.49 17.73 4.13
CA GLY A 105 10.60 16.91 4.65
C GLY A 105 11.01 15.81 3.68
N LEU A 106 10.08 15.29 2.90
CA LEU A 106 10.37 14.36 1.80
C LEU A 106 11.00 15.12 0.63
N ALA A 107 12.11 14.60 0.07
CA ALA A 107 12.93 15.34 -0.89
C ALA A 107 13.25 14.57 -2.18
N ARG A 108 12.94 13.29 -2.28
CA ARG A 108 13.27 12.45 -3.42
C ARG A 108 12.19 11.41 -3.68
N CYS A 109 12.00 11.06 -4.96
CA CYS A 109 11.17 9.94 -5.38
C CYS A 109 12.08 8.78 -5.84
N PHE A 110 11.69 7.57 -5.50
CA PHE A 110 12.25 6.33 -6.05
C PHE A 110 11.09 5.54 -6.66
N TYR A 111 11.27 5.04 -7.86
CA TYR A 111 10.23 4.33 -8.60
C TYR A 111 10.44 2.82 -8.57
N ALA A 112 9.37 2.07 -8.38
CA ALA A 112 9.31 0.62 -8.36
C ALA A 112 8.07 0.15 -9.15
N ASP A 113 8.03 -1.13 -9.52
CA ASP A 113 7.03 -1.65 -10.46
C ASP A 113 5.61 -1.75 -9.88
N ASN A 114 5.50 -1.94 -8.57
CA ASN A 114 4.21 -2.12 -7.88
C ASN A 114 4.33 -1.80 -6.38
N GLY A 115 3.19 -1.87 -5.65
CA GLY A 115 3.15 -1.55 -4.23
C GLY A 115 4.03 -2.42 -3.36
N SER A 116 4.02 -3.76 -3.56
CA SER A 116 4.90 -4.66 -2.80
C SER A 116 6.38 -4.36 -3.06
N ALA A 117 6.76 -4.06 -4.30
CA ALA A 117 8.11 -3.65 -4.66
C ALA A 117 8.49 -2.31 -4.00
N ALA A 118 7.56 -1.36 -3.91
CA ALA A 118 7.80 -0.10 -3.20
C ALA A 118 8.07 -0.32 -1.70
N ILE A 119 7.33 -1.23 -1.06
CA ILE A 119 7.57 -1.62 0.34
C ILE A 119 8.94 -2.31 0.48
N GLU A 120 9.28 -3.27 -0.39
CA GLU A 120 10.61 -3.91 -0.38
C GLU A 120 11.75 -2.89 -0.45
N VAL A 121 11.60 -1.90 -1.32
CA VAL A 121 12.58 -0.82 -1.47
C VAL A 121 12.67 0.01 -0.19
N ALA A 122 11.55 0.40 0.42
CA ALA A 122 11.54 1.18 1.66
C ALA A 122 12.20 0.42 2.83
N LEU A 123 11.89 -0.87 2.99
CA LEU A 123 12.52 -1.73 4.00
C LEU A 123 14.03 -1.81 3.78
N LYS A 124 14.46 -2.07 2.54
CA LYS A 124 15.89 -2.15 2.19
C LYS A 124 16.61 -0.82 2.37
N MET A 125 16.01 0.29 1.97
CA MET A 125 16.60 1.62 2.15
C MET A 125 16.76 1.96 3.63
N SER A 126 15.76 1.68 4.46
CA SER A 126 15.83 1.88 5.90
C SER A 126 16.96 1.08 6.54
N MET A 127 17.04 -0.22 6.22
CA MET A 127 18.11 -1.08 6.72
C MET A 127 19.49 -0.63 6.26
N HIS A 128 19.63 -0.29 4.98
CA HIS A 128 20.89 0.17 4.39
C HIS A 128 21.36 1.51 4.97
N PHE A 129 20.41 2.42 5.24
CA PHE A 129 20.71 3.68 5.93
C PHE A 129 21.38 3.42 7.29
N TRP A 130 20.78 2.59 8.14
CA TRP A 130 21.32 2.27 9.45
C TRP A 130 22.67 1.55 9.37
N HIS A 131 22.81 0.64 8.43
CA HIS A 131 24.11 0.00 8.16
C HIS A 131 25.20 1.01 7.83
N ASN A 132 24.90 2.01 6.98
CA ASN A 132 25.82 3.07 6.62
C ASN A 132 26.15 4.03 7.79
N GLN A 133 25.27 4.13 8.78
CA GLN A 133 25.51 4.86 10.03
C GLN A 133 26.31 4.04 11.07
N GLY A 134 26.67 2.80 10.77
CA GLY A 134 27.33 1.90 11.70
C GLY A 134 26.41 1.13 12.63
N GLU A 135 25.09 1.37 12.56
CA GLU A 135 24.05 0.73 13.38
C GLU A 135 23.67 -0.65 12.83
N THR A 136 24.62 -1.54 12.68
CA THR A 136 24.45 -2.85 12.00
C THR A 136 23.55 -3.83 12.76
N ALA A 137 23.24 -3.59 14.03
CA ALA A 137 22.28 -4.36 14.80
C ALA A 137 20.82 -4.10 14.39
N LYS A 138 20.52 -2.96 13.76
CA LYS A 138 19.19 -2.61 13.27
C LYS A 138 18.84 -3.44 12.04
N THR A 139 18.12 -4.54 12.25
CA THR A 139 17.74 -5.51 11.19
C THR A 139 16.27 -5.90 11.25
N ARG A 140 15.51 -5.37 12.21
CA ARG A 140 14.12 -5.71 12.45
C ARG A 140 13.18 -4.55 12.10
N PHE A 141 11.95 -4.90 11.84
CA PHE A 141 10.85 -3.98 11.60
C PHE A 141 9.73 -4.21 12.60
N VAL A 142 8.87 -3.21 12.77
CA VAL A 142 7.65 -3.32 13.58
C VAL A 142 6.46 -3.03 12.69
N SER A 143 5.42 -3.84 12.78
CA SER A 143 4.12 -3.60 12.14
C SER A 143 2.96 -3.74 13.13
N LEU A 144 1.77 -3.30 12.74
CA LEU A 144 0.55 -3.48 13.51
C LEU A 144 -0.06 -4.86 13.24
N SER A 145 -0.74 -5.43 14.23
CA SER A 145 -1.57 -6.62 14.02
C SER A 145 -2.64 -6.33 12.96
N GLY A 146 -2.83 -7.28 12.03
CA GLY A 146 -3.74 -7.12 10.90
C GLY A 146 -3.23 -6.19 9.80
N SER A 147 -1.95 -5.80 9.78
CA SER A 147 -1.36 -5.01 8.69
C SER A 147 -1.26 -5.81 7.39
N TYR A 148 -1.35 -5.10 6.26
CA TYR A 148 -1.09 -5.64 4.94
C TYR A 148 -0.21 -4.69 4.12
N HIS A 149 0.97 -5.15 3.75
CA HIS A 149 1.96 -4.34 3.03
C HIS A 149 2.40 -4.96 1.69
N GLY A 150 1.76 -6.05 1.29
CA GLY A 150 2.05 -6.76 0.05
C GLY A 150 2.49 -8.21 0.27
N GLU A 151 2.80 -8.90 -0.83
CA GLU A 151 2.99 -10.36 -0.85
C GLU A 151 4.38 -10.79 -1.38
N THR A 152 5.30 -9.89 -1.66
CA THR A 152 6.72 -10.23 -1.79
C THR A 152 7.28 -10.60 -0.41
N LEU A 153 8.34 -11.41 -0.33
CA LEU A 153 8.78 -11.98 0.95
C LEU A 153 9.09 -10.95 2.04
N GLY A 154 9.72 -9.83 1.70
CA GLY A 154 9.97 -8.75 2.67
C GLY A 154 8.68 -8.04 3.08
N ALA A 155 7.83 -7.64 2.12
CA ALA A 155 6.54 -7.04 2.40
C ALA A 155 5.61 -8.00 3.18
N LEU A 156 5.64 -9.29 2.84
CA LEU A 156 4.89 -10.32 3.55
C LEU A 156 5.40 -10.55 4.97
N SER A 157 6.69 -10.33 5.23
CA SER A 157 7.27 -10.46 6.58
C SER A 157 6.72 -9.42 7.57
N VAL A 158 6.30 -8.25 7.09
CA VAL A 158 5.66 -7.17 7.87
C VAL A 158 4.13 -7.17 7.74
N THR A 159 3.56 -8.03 6.92
CA THR A 159 2.11 -8.30 6.81
C THR A 159 1.66 -9.25 7.92
N ASP A 160 0.49 -9.01 8.53
CA ASP A 160 -0.09 -9.83 9.61
C ASP A 160 -1.52 -10.26 9.29
N ILE A 161 -1.71 -10.80 8.10
CA ILE A 161 -2.98 -11.45 7.70
C ILE A 161 -2.68 -12.91 7.41
N PRO A 162 -3.14 -13.85 8.28
CA PRO A 162 -2.81 -15.28 8.17
C PRO A 162 -3.13 -15.89 6.81
N LEU A 163 -4.22 -15.43 6.17
CA LEU A 163 -4.62 -15.88 4.83
C LEU A 163 -3.48 -15.76 3.80
N PHE A 164 -2.66 -14.71 3.89
CA PHE A 164 -1.55 -14.47 2.97
C PHE A 164 -0.21 -14.98 3.49
N SER A 165 0.03 -14.95 4.81
CA SER A 165 1.36 -15.17 5.39
C SER A 165 1.59 -16.56 5.96
N GLN A 166 0.55 -17.25 6.44
CA GLN A 166 0.70 -18.50 7.21
C GLN A 166 1.38 -19.62 6.42
N THR A 167 1.00 -19.81 5.17
CA THR A 167 1.57 -20.85 4.30
C THR A 167 3.08 -20.64 4.05
N TYR A 168 3.52 -19.39 4.05
CA TYR A 168 4.90 -19.01 3.75
C TYR A 168 5.73 -18.70 5.00
N ALA A 169 5.22 -18.97 6.20
CA ALA A 169 5.86 -18.60 7.47
C ALA A 169 7.33 -19.06 7.58
N SER A 170 7.68 -20.22 7.01
CA SER A 170 9.06 -20.72 7.00
C SER A 170 10.02 -19.95 6.11
N LEU A 171 9.52 -19.16 5.16
CA LEU A 171 10.32 -18.31 4.27
C LEU A 171 10.47 -16.89 4.79
N LEU A 172 9.69 -16.51 5.81
CA LEU A 172 9.59 -15.13 6.28
C LEU A 172 10.54 -14.85 7.44
N THR A 173 11.20 -13.71 7.39
CA THR A 173 11.95 -13.20 8.53
C THR A 173 10.98 -12.76 9.62
N GLN A 174 11.24 -13.20 10.86
CA GLN A 174 10.43 -12.80 12.01
C GLN A 174 10.58 -11.31 12.29
N GLN A 175 9.45 -10.60 12.40
CA GLN A 175 9.38 -9.17 12.69
C GLN A 175 8.56 -8.93 13.97
N TYR A 176 8.71 -7.74 14.56
CA TYR A 176 7.92 -7.36 15.72
C TYR A 176 6.51 -6.95 15.33
N ARG A 177 5.54 -7.27 16.17
CA ARG A 177 4.14 -6.86 16.00
C ARG A 177 3.58 -6.29 17.29
N VAL A 178 2.76 -5.26 17.17
CA VAL A 178 2.01 -4.68 18.29
C VAL A 178 0.52 -4.64 17.96
N PRO A 179 -0.36 -4.62 18.94
CA PRO A 179 -1.80 -4.54 18.71
C PRO A 179 -2.20 -3.37 17.81
N SER A 180 -3.18 -3.59 16.94
CA SER A 180 -3.81 -2.54 16.14
C SER A 180 -4.64 -1.61 17.05
N PRO A 181 -4.58 -0.28 16.85
CA PRO A 181 -5.43 0.67 17.57
C PRO A 181 -6.84 0.79 16.97
N ASP A 182 -7.37 -0.28 16.39
CA ASP A 182 -8.68 -0.35 15.77
C ASP A 182 -9.79 0.07 16.75
N TRP A 183 -10.40 1.21 16.50
CA TRP A 183 -11.39 1.80 17.42
C TRP A 183 -12.67 0.97 17.57
N THR A 184 -12.94 0.04 16.65
CA THR A 184 -14.10 -0.87 16.79
C THR A 184 -13.94 -1.84 17.95
N GLN A 185 -12.72 -1.96 18.48
CA GLN A 185 -12.38 -2.76 19.66
C GLN A 185 -12.41 -1.93 20.96
N ALA A 186 -12.72 -0.63 20.88
CA ALA A 186 -12.76 0.21 22.06
C ALA A 186 -13.92 -0.22 22.98
N PRO A 187 -13.72 -0.31 24.30
CA PRO A 187 -14.77 -0.55 25.25
C PRO A 187 -15.84 0.56 25.22
N ASP A 188 -17.07 0.25 25.63
CA ASP A 188 -18.15 1.22 25.72
C ASP A 188 -17.73 2.45 26.55
N GLY A 189 -18.02 3.63 26.01
CA GLY A 189 -17.70 4.91 26.64
C GLY A 189 -16.25 5.38 26.46
N VAL A 190 -15.36 4.60 25.83
CA VAL A 190 -14.00 5.02 25.50
C VAL A 190 -13.98 5.67 24.13
N THR A 191 -13.47 6.90 24.04
CA THR A 191 -13.36 7.60 22.76
C THR A 191 -12.28 6.97 21.86
N PRO A 192 -12.39 7.06 20.51
CA PRO A 192 -11.35 6.58 19.58
C PRO A 192 -9.96 7.15 19.91
N GLU A 193 -9.88 8.42 20.32
CA GLU A 193 -8.61 9.03 20.71
C GLU A 193 -8.02 8.39 21.98
N ALA A 194 -8.83 8.25 23.03
CA ALA A 194 -8.39 7.66 24.29
C ALA A 194 -7.93 6.21 24.08
N PHE A 195 -8.68 5.45 23.27
CA PHE A 195 -8.31 4.08 22.91
C PHE A 195 -6.99 4.02 22.15
N ALA A 196 -6.81 4.88 21.14
CA ALA A 196 -5.55 4.93 20.38
C ALA A 196 -4.34 5.26 21.27
N ARG A 197 -4.48 6.20 22.23
CA ARG A 197 -3.44 6.50 23.24
C ARG A 197 -3.13 5.30 24.11
N GLN A 198 -4.13 4.57 24.55
CA GLN A 198 -3.96 3.36 25.35
C GLN A 198 -3.23 2.26 24.56
N GLN A 199 -3.65 2.00 23.31
CA GLN A 199 -3.02 1.00 22.47
C GLN A 199 -1.57 1.36 22.09
N PHE A 200 -1.23 2.64 22.04
CA PHE A 200 0.12 3.11 21.77
C PHE A 200 1.14 2.67 22.81
N LEU A 201 0.74 2.41 24.05
CA LEU A 201 1.65 1.98 25.11
C LEU A 201 2.45 0.72 24.75
N ALA A 202 1.84 -0.21 24.02
CA ALA A 202 2.53 -1.42 23.55
C ALA A 202 3.65 -1.10 22.55
N MET A 203 3.42 -0.15 21.64
CA MET A 203 4.43 0.33 20.71
C MET A 203 5.56 1.05 21.44
N GLU A 204 5.24 1.96 22.36
CA GLU A 204 6.24 2.70 23.13
C GLU A 204 7.11 1.78 23.96
N THR A 205 6.52 0.79 24.63
CA THR A 205 7.26 -0.21 25.42
C THR A 205 8.21 -1.00 24.52
N LEU A 206 7.73 -1.48 23.36
CA LEU A 206 8.57 -2.22 22.42
C LEU A 206 9.73 -1.37 21.91
N LEU A 207 9.47 -0.12 21.52
CA LEU A 207 10.52 0.77 21.03
C LEU A 207 11.54 1.11 22.15
N ALA A 208 11.08 1.35 23.38
CA ALA A 208 11.96 1.61 24.50
C ALA A 208 12.93 0.46 24.78
N GLU A 209 12.48 -0.80 24.62
CA GLU A 209 13.27 -2.00 24.89
C GLU A 209 14.11 -2.45 23.69
N LYS A 210 13.61 -2.29 22.46
CA LYS A 210 14.13 -2.95 21.26
C LYS A 210 14.63 -2.02 20.15
N HIS A 211 14.57 -0.68 20.32
CA HIS A 211 15.04 0.25 19.27
C HIS A 211 16.45 -0.02 18.73
N PRO A 212 17.43 -0.57 19.50
CA PRO A 212 18.73 -0.87 18.92
C PRO A 212 18.72 -1.94 17.83
N GLU A 213 17.65 -2.73 17.76
CA GLU A 213 17.47 -3.79 16.73
C GLU A 213 16.51 -3.35 15.62
N ILE A 214 15.76 -2.24 15.79
CA ILE A 214 14.65 -1.84 14.91
C ILE A 214 15.13 -0.81 13.89
N CYS A 215 14.96 -1.12 12.59
CA CYS A 215 15.18 -0.19 11.48
C CYS A 215 14.03 0.83 11.37
N ALA A 216 12.81 0.31 11.31
CA ALA A 216 11.62 1.12 11.08
C ALA A 216 10.37 0.50 11.69
N VAL A 217 9.39 1.38 11.95
CA VAL A 217 7.98 1.00 12.09
C VAL A 217 7.28 1.27 10.77
N ILE A 218 6.50 0.29 10.30
CA ILE A 218 5.67 0.43 9.09
C ILE A 218 4.19 0.37 9.46
N VAL A 219 3.39 1.28 8.92
CA VAL A 219 1.94 1.36 9.17
C VAL A 219 1.17 1.76 7.91
N GLU A 220 -0.05 1.27 7.79
CA GLU A 220 -1.08 1.85 6.91
C GLU A 220 -1.71 3.03 7.67
N PRO A 221 -1.52 4.29 7.26
CA PRO A 221 -2.03 5.43 8.02
C PRO A 221 -3.56 5.44 8.09
N LEU A 222 -4.12 5.52 9.29
CA LEU A 222 -5.54 5.66 9.64
C LEU A 222 -6.42 4.45 9.33
N ILE A 223 -6.13 3.66 8.30
CA ILE A 223 -7.01 2.56 7.87
C ILE A 223 -6.18 1.36 7.43
N GLN A 224 -6.35 0.22 8.09
CA GLN A 224 -5.83 -1.07 7.65
C GLN A 224 -6.85 -1.71 6.69
N GLY A 225 -6.59 -1.59 5.39
CA GLY A 225 -7.56 -1.93 4.36
C GLY A 225 -7.89 -3.42 4.29
N ALA A 226 -6.90 -4.28 4.08
CA ALA A 226 -7.08 -5.72 3.89
C ALA A 226 -7.56 -6.45 5.16
N ALA A 227 -7.40 -5.85 6.34
CA ALA A 227 -7.91 -6.37 7.61
C ALA A 227 -9.41 -6.12 7.82
N GLY A 228 -10.13 -5.62 6.81
CA GLY A 228 -11.54 -5.30 6.88
C GLY A 228 -11.82 -3.83 7.20
N MET A 229 -10.99 -2.92 6.72
CA MET A 229 -11.13 -1.46 6.91
C MET A 229 -11.09 -1.04 8.37
N LYS A 230 -10.18 -1.61 9.16
CA LYS A 230 -9.96 -1.22 10.55
C LYS A 230 -9.45 0.21 10.62
N MET A 231 -10.12 1.04 11.38
CA MET A 231 -9.81 2.46 11.47
C MET A 231 -9.24 2.82 12.83
N TYR A 232 -8.38 3.84 12.87
CA TYR A 232 -7.83 4.35 14.12
C TYR A 232 -7.61 5.87 14.10
N HIS A 233 -7.57 6.46 15.28
CA HIS A 233 -7.51 7.91 15.46
C HIS A 233 -6.11 8.45 15.08
N PRO A 234 -6.01 9.63 14.41
CA PRO A 234 -4.74 10.24 13.98
C PRO A 234 -3.72 10.44 15.10
N VAL A 235 -4.15 10.57 16.36
CA VAL A 235 -3.27 10.72 17.52
C VAL A 235 -2.26 9.58 17.64
N TYR A 236 -2.61 8.36 17.19
CA TYR A 236 -1.68 7.25 17.18
C TYR A 236 -0.45 7.53 16.30
N LEU A 237 -0.66 8.10 15.11
CA LEU A 237 0.42 8.48 14.19
C LEU A 237 1.27 9.63 14.76
N GLN A 238 0.65 10.58 15.46
CA GLN A 238 1.39 11.67 16.15
C GLN A 238 2.34 11.11 17.21
N LEU A 239 1.83 10.22 18.06
CA LEU A 239 2.62 9.55 19.08
C LEU A 239 3.71 8.67 18.45
N LEU A 240 3.39 7.97 17.37
CA LEU A 240 4.33 7.11 16.65
C LEU A 240 5.48 7.92 16.06
N ARG A 241 5.20 9.06 15.40
CA ARG A 241 6.26 9.92 14.86
C ARG A 241 7.19 10.40 15.97
N ALA A 242 6.60 10.91 17.07
CA ALA A 242 7.39 11.37 18.22
C ALA A 242 8.25 10.24 18.84
N ALA A 243 7.72 9.03 18.93
CA ALA A 243 8.48 7.89 19.44
C ALA A 243 9.59 7.46 18.47
N CYS A 244 9.32 7.42 17.16
CA CYS A 244 10.34 7.13 16.16
C CYS A 244 11.49 8.13 16.23
N ASP A 245 11.20 9.43 16.38
CA ASP A 245 12.22 10.48 16.55
C ASP A 245 13.03 10.28 17.85
N LYS A 246 12.34 10.00 18.96
CA LYS A 246 12.96 9.78 20.28
C LYS A 246 13.92 8.60 20.30
N TYR A 247 13.57 7.52 19.63
CA TYR A 247 14.32 6.25 19.66
C TYR A 247 15.23 6.04 18.44
N GLY A 248 15.30 6.98 17.50
CA GLY A 248 16.10 6.86 16.30
C GLY A 248 15.68 5.68 15.44
N VAL A 249 14.41 5.59 15.10
CA VAL A 249 13.79 4.54 14.27
C VAL A 249 13.05 5.22 13.13
N HIS A 250 13.13 4.69 11.89
CA HIS A 250 12.39 5.27 10.79
C HIS A 250 10.88 4.99 10.89
N LEU A 251 10.07 5.87 10.30
CA LEU A 251 8.65 5.67 10.08
C LEU A 251 8.38 5.49 8.58
N ILE A 252 7.85 4.33 8.21
CA ILE A 252 7.37 4.03 6.84
C ILE A 252 5.85 4.14 6.85
N ALA A 253 5.32 5.10 6.09
CA ALA A 253 3.89 5.23 5.88
C ALA A 253 3.51 4.54 4.56
N ASP A 254 2.74 3.47 4.68
CA ASP A 254 2.17 2.77 3.54
C ASP A 254 0.85 3.43 3.15
N GLU A 255 0.92 4.37 2.22
CA GLU A 255 -0.25 5.07 1.66
C GLU A 255 -0.72 4.48 0.32
N ILE A 256 -0.30 3.26 0.01
CA ILE A 256 -0.67 2.56 -1.23
C ILE A 256 -2.19 2.46 -1.40
N ALA A 257 -2.93 2.19 -0.31
CA ALA A 257 -4.38 2.09 -0.33
C ALA A 257 -5.07 3.39 0.10
N VAL A 258 -4.47 4.17 1.00
CA VAL A 258 -5.14 5.29 1.70
C VAL A 258 -4.76 6.66 1.16
N GLY A 259 -3.72 6.78 0.34
CA GLY A 259 -3.32 8.02 -0.32
C GLY A 259 -4.30 8.49 -1.40
N PHE A 260 -3.96 9.62 -2.02
CA PHE A 260 -4.72 10.23 -3.12
C PHE A 260 -6.18 10.54 -2.76
N ALA A 261 -6.37 11.26 -1.66
CA ALA A 261 -7.64 11.75 -1.14
C ALA A 261 -8.63 10.66 -0.68
N ARG A 262 -8.22 9.40 -0.55
CA ARG A 262 -9.07 8.29 -0.11
C ARG A 262 -9.67 8.53 1.29
N THR A 263 -8.92 9.17 2.19
CA THR A 263 -9.32 9.46 3.58
C THR A 263 -9.78 10.90 3.81
N GLY A 264 -9.86 11.72 2.74
CA GLY A 264 -10.32 13.12 2.80
C GLY A 264 -9.21 14.18 2.69
N THR A 265 -7.98 13.86 3.07
CA THR A 265 -6.76 14.64 2.77
C THR A 265 -5.99 13.97 1.64
N PHE A 266 -5.10 14.70 0.94
CA PHE A 266 -4.37 14.12 -0.20
C PHE A 266 -3.54 12.91 0.24
N PHE A 267 -2.83 13.03 1.35
CA PHE A 267 -2.23 11.89 2.06
C PHE A 267 -2.86 11.74 3.46
N ALA A 268 -3.04 10.51 3.91
CA ALA A 268 -3.65 10.22 5.20
C ALA A 268 -2.80 10.76 6.37
N CYS A 269 -1.47 10.77 6.24
CA CYS A 269 -0.52 11.35 7.20
C CYS A 269 -0.82 12.82 7.53
N GLU A 270 -1.42 13.59 6.61
CA GLU A 270 -1.76 15.00 6.83
C GLU A 270 -2.74 15.19 7.99
N GLN A 271 -3.66 14.25 8.21
CA GLN A 271 -4.61 14.33 9.33
C GLN A 271 -3.94 14.21 10.70
N ALA A 272 -2.75 13.64 10.74
CA ALA A 272 -1.91 13.59 11.94
C ALA A 272 -0.86 14.71 11.98
N HIS A 273 -0.74 15.53 10.95
CA HIS A 273 0.28 16.57 10.81
C HIS A 273 1.70 16.03 10.99
N ILE A 274 2.00 14.86 10.42
CA ILE A 274 3.31 14.23 10.49
C ILE A 274 3.96 14.11 9.11
N CYS A 275 5.30 14.01 9.10
CA CYS A 275 6.08 13.61 7.95
C CYS A 275 6.74 12.25 8.25
N PRO A 276 6.48 11.18 7.49
CA PRO A 276 7.22 9.93 7.59
C PRO A 276 8.62 10.06 6.97
N ASP A 277 9.51 9.13 7.28
CA ASP A 277 10.82 9.02 6.61
C ASP A 277 10.68 8.42 5.20
N PHE A 278 9.71 7.52 5.03
CA PHE A 278 9.33 6.93 3.73
C PHE A 278 7.81 6.98 3.56
N LEU A 279 7.38 7.43 2.38
CA LEU A 279 5.99 7.45 1.96
C LEU A 279 5.84 6.51 0.75
N CYS A 280 5.20 5.36 0.93
CA CYS A 280 5.00 4.37 -0.13
C CYS A 280 3.66 4.60 -0.83
N LEU A 281 3.70 4.69 -2.16
CA LEU A 281 2.56 5.00 -3.02
C LEU A 281 2.42 3.95 -4.12
N SER A 282 1.18 3.66 -4.54
CA SER A 282 0.85 2.83 -5.70
C SER A 282 -0.64 3.03 -6.05
N LYS A 283 -1.32 2.02 -6.57
CA LYS A 283 -2.77 1.99 -6.87
C LYS A 283 -3.25 3.27 -7.57
N ALA A 284 -3.86 4.19 -6.80
CA ALA A 284 -4.43 5.43 -7.32
C ALA A 284 -3.42 6.31 -8.06
N LEU A 285 -2.11 6.18 -7.77
CA LEU A 285 -1.03 6.91 -8.45
C LEU A 285 -1.10 6.77 -9.98
N THR A 286 -1.40 5.57 -10.46
CA THR A 286 -1.50 5.27 -11.90
C THR A 286 -2.94 5.18 -12.41
N ALA A 287 -3.92 5.36 -11.53
CA ALA A 287 -5.35 5.30 -11.86
C ALA A 287 -5.78 4.01 -12.59
N GLY A 288 -5.09 2.89 -12.31
CA GLY A 288 -5.40 1.58 -12.92
C GLY A 288 -4.71 1.32 -14.26
N TYR A 289 -3.75 2.14 -14.67
CA TYR A 289 -2.99 1.96 -15.92
C TYR A 289 -1.66 1.21 -15.72
N LEU A 290 -1.37 0.78 -14.51
CA LEU A 290 -0.21 -0.06 -14.17
C LEU A 290 -0.63 -1.06 -13.09
#